data_e3646e4a6d1f9bc140bad3599ca6d4ae
#
_entry.id   e3646e4a6d1f9bc140bad3599ca6d4ae
#
_cell.length_a   1.000
_cell.length_b   1.000
_cell.length_c   1.000
_cell.angle_alpha   90.00
_cell.angle_beta   90.00
_cell.angle_gamma   90.00
#
_symmetry.space_group_name_H-M   'P 1'
#
loop_
_entity.id
_entity.type
_entity.pdbx_description
1 polymer ?
#
loop_
_entity_poly.entity_id
_entity_poly.type
_entity_poly.pdbx_seq_one_letter_code
_entity_poly.pdbx_strand_id
1 'polypeptide(L)'
;TCHTSPLAGVSVVGDLLTRIVARVAVPFYFMATGLFTLSQYHCDNRRLKGFMKKIGTIYAASVLLYLPLNIYQDYFNRPNLLPNLLRGLVFDGMVYHLWHLPAAMLGLAIVWRLVEKLDYPKGLAVAAVLYLVGLFGDSYYGIVGRLPVVKKFYDLLFQLFDYTRNGIFFAPIFLMLGGYMAEQKPRLTKWWNWAGFASGVVLMLTEGMLLHQYVIPRHDSMCLMLPICMVFLFRGLLRFRGREVRGLRTAARVIYLVHPMVIVTVRAAAKITHLEALLVKSNLVYFVAVCVISFLFGFAVAALWWRFAVKQKHLAETERAYIELDLASLAYNAAILQAAMPQGSELMAVVKANAYGHGDYEILTHLEKNGVKAFTVATIEEGIRLRRYGIRGMILILGYTDIHRAKELKQYAYLK
;
A
#
# COMPACT_ATOMS: atom_id res chain seq x y z
N THR A 1 -6.80 1.94 -19.49
CA THR A 1 -5.39 1.73 -19.13
C THR A 1 -4.48 2.35 -20.18
N CYS A 2 -3.31 2.91 -19.79
CA CYS A 2 -2.31 3.47 -20.72
C CYS A 2 -1.85 2.46 -21.78
N HIS A 3 -2.04 1.17 -21.51
CA HIS A 3 -1.59 0.07 -22.36
C HIS A 3 -2.44 -0.17 -23.61
N THR A 4 -3.63 0.41 -23.66
CA THR A 4 -4.51 0.34 -24.85
C THR A 4 -4.49 1.63 -25.68
N SER A 5 -3.76 2.65 -25.21
CA SER A 5 -3.61 3.97 -25.86
C SER A 5 -4.95 4.47 -26.47
N PRO A 6 -6.00 4.70 -25.65
CA PRO A 6 -7.37 4.90 -26.14
C PRO A 6 -7.54 6.09 -27.10
N LEU A 7 -6.62 7.05 -27.01
CA LEU A 7 -6.62 8.25 -27.87
C LEU A 7 -5.44 8.27 -28.86
N ALA A 8 -4.67 7.18 -28.99
CA ALA A 8 -3.61 7.10 -29.98
C ALA A 8 -4.20 7.19 -31.40
N GLY A 9 -3.68 8.12 -32.19
CA GLY A 9 -4.16 8.40 -33.55
C GLY A 9 -5.27 9.44 -33.65
N VAL A 10 -5.84 9.94 -32.54
CA VAL A 10 -6.84 11.03 -32.56
C VAL A 10 -6.14 12.39 -32.59
N SER A 11 -5.12 12.58 -31.78
CA SER A 11 -4.21 13.73 -31.81
C SER A 11 -3.00 13.49 -30.88
N VAL A 12 -1.89 14.19 -31.13
CA VAL A 12 -0.72 14.20 -30.22
C VAL A 12 -1.11 14.62 -28.81
N VAL A 13 -2.03 15.58 -28.70
CA VAL A 13 -2.56 16.06 -27.41
C VAL A 13 -3.35 14.97 -26.69
N GLY A 14 -4.15 14.16 -27.41
CA GLY A 14 -4.91 13.06 -26.81
C GLY A 14 -4.02 11.95 -26.26
N ASP A 15 -2.94 11.63 -26.95
CA ASP A 15 -1.96 10.62 -26.48
C ASP A 15 -1.20 11.14 -25.25
N LEU A 16 -0.74 12.39 -25.27
CA LEU A 16 -0.10 13.06 -24.13
C LEU A 16 -1.03 13.14 -22.90
N LEU A 17 -2.30 13.54 -23.08
CA LEU A 17 -3.30 13.57 -22.00
C LEU A 17 -3.44 12.20 -21.34
N THR A 18 -3.59 11.15 -22.14
CA THR A 18 -3.74 9.79 -21.61
C THR A 18 -2.51 9.34 -20.86
N ARG A 19 -1.32 9.63 -21.38
CA ARG A 19 -0.04 9.24 -20.75
C ARG A 19 0.20 10.02 -19.47
N ILE A 20 -0.03 11.31 -19.43
CA ILE A 20 0.28 12.18 -18.28
C ILE A 20 -0.75 11.99 -17.16
N VAL A 21 -2.07 12.00 -17.46
CA VAL A 21 -3.11 11.82 -16.44
C VAL A 21 -3.01 10.45 -15.77
N ALA A 22 -2.63 9.43 -16.53
CA ALA A 22 -2.44 8.10 -15.95
C ALA A 22 -1.23 8.02 -14.99
N ARG A 23 -0.28 8.97 -15.06
CA ARG A 23 0.89 8.99 -14.13
C ARG A 23 0.50 9.20 -12.67
N VAL A 24 -0.65 9.78 -12.36
CA VAL A 24 -1.10 9.99 -10.97
C VAL A 24 -1.51 8.68 -10.27
N ALA A 25 -1.81 7.63 -11.01
CA ALA A 25 -2.36 6.39 -10.44
C ALA A 25 -1.37 5.66 -9.52
N VAL A 26 -0.13 5.45 -9.97
CA VAL A 26 0.87 4.71 -9.19
C VAL A 26 1.36 5.48 -7.96
N PRO A 27 1.70 6.78 -8.05
CA PRO A 27 1.98 7.62 -6.88
C PRO A 27 0.89 7.58 -5.82
N PHE A 28 -0.37 7.55 -6.24
CA PHE A 28 -1.49 7.43 -5.31
C PHE A 28 -1.39 6.17 -4.43
N TYR A 29 -1.04 5.03 -5.03
CA TYR A 29 -0.86 3.78 -4.26
C TYR A 29 0.35 3.84 -3.33
N PHE A 30 1.46 4.47 -3.74
CA PHE A 30 2.60 4.68 -2.84
C PHE A 30 2.24 5.62 -1.68
N MET A 31 1.54 6.74 -1.95
CA MET A 31 1.09 7.65 -0.89
C MET A 31 0.11 6.97 0.06
N ALA A 32 -0.84 6.18 -0.45
CA ALA A 32 -1.73 5.39 0.39
C ALA A 32 -0.96 4.37 1.25
N THR A 33 0.04 3.70 0.66
CA THR A 33 0.92 2.81 1.42
C THR A 33 1.66 3.55 2.53
N GLY A 34 2.26 4.69 2.23
CA GLY A 34 2.94 5.54 3.21
C GLY A 34 2.01 6.00 4.34
N LEU A 35 0.79 6.43 3.99
CA LEU A 35 -0.23 6.84 4.96
C LEU A 35 -0.53 5.76 6.01
N PHE A 36 -0.60 4.50 5.59
CA PHE A 36 -0.97 3.39 6.49
C PHE A 36 0.24 2.69 7.15
N THR A 37 1.46 2.90 6.66
CA THR A 37 2.65 2.21 7.18
C THR A 37 3.64 3.10 7.90
N LEU A 38 3.65 4.41 7.60
CA LEU A 38 4.62 5.37 8.11
C LEU A 38 3.91 6.44 8.96
N SER A 39 3.25 6.08 10.05
CA SER A 39 2.82 7.11 11.01
C SER A 39 4.06 7.62 11.77
N GLN A 40 4.18 8.95 11.98
CA GLN A 40 5.38 9.61 12.52
C GLN A 40 5.81 9.08 13.88
N TYR A 41 4.87 8.57 14.67
CA TYR A 41 5.15 8.21 16.05
C TYR A 41 5.45 6.73 16.28
N HIS A 42 5.16 5.85 15.31
CA HIS A 42 5.29 4.40 15.54
C HIS A 42 5.69 3.64 14.29
N CYS A 43 6.98 3.55 14.05
CA CYS A 43 7.55 2.57 13.13
C CYS A 43 7.47 1.18 13.76
N ASP A 44 6.33 0.51 13.64
CA ASP A 44 6.17 -0.87 14.11
C ASP A 44 6.77 -1.87 13.12
N ASN A 45 7.89 -2.47 13.51
CA ASN A 45 8.57 -3.52 12.74
C ASN A 45 7.64 -4.69 12.37
N ARG A 46 6.62 -5.00 13.19
CA ARG A 46 5.67 -6.08 12.90
C ARG A 46 4.74 -5.71 11.75
N ARG A 47 4.25 -4.46 11.73
CA ARG A 47 3.40 -3.95 10.64
C ARG A 47 4.16 -3.92 9.32
N LEU A 48 5.40 -3.43 9.35
CA LEU A 48 6.26 -3.44 8.16
C LEU A 48 6.46 -4.86 7.63
N LYS A 49 6.90 -5.80 8.49
CA LYS A 49 7.11 -7.20 8.11
C LYS A 49 5.81 -7.85 7.58
N GLY A 50 4.67 -7.58 8.25
CA GLY A 50 3.36 -8.07 7.81
C GLY A 50 2.95 -7.55 6.43
N PHE A 51 3.17 -6.25 6.20
CA PHE A 51 2.91 -5.60 4.92
C PHE A 51 3.84 -6.12 3.81
N MET A 52 5.15 -6.23 4.09
CA MET A 52 6.15 -6.78 3.16
C MET A 52 5.81 -8.23 2.78
N LYS A 53 5.47 -9.07 3.77
CA LYS A 53 5.03 -10.45 3.52
C LYS A 53 3.79 -10.49 2.62
N LYS A 54 2.80 -9.64 2.89
CA LYS A 54 1.56 -9.58 2.10
C LYS A 54 1.82 -9.15 0.64
N ILE A 55 2.60 -8.09 0.43
CA ILE A 55 2.95 -7.64 -0.94
C ILE A 55 3.81 -8.69 -1.63
N GLY A 56 4.80 -9.27 -0.95
CA GLY A 56 5.65 -10.31 -1.50
C GLY A 56 4.84 -11.55 -1.93
N THR A 57 3.85 -11.97 -1.12
CA THR A 57 2.95 -13.07 -1.50
C THR A 57 2.11 -12.73 -2.73
N ILE A 58 1.55 -11.50 -2.79
CA ILE A 58 0.78 -11.04 -3.96
C ILE A 58 1.68 -10.99 -5.19
N TYR A 59 2.91 -10.50 -5.05
CA TYR A 59 3.86 -10.41 -6.16
C TYR A 59 4.25 -11.82 -6.66
N ALA A 60 4.61 -12.73 -5.77
CA ALA A 60 4.94 -14.12 -6.13
C ALA A 60 3.77 -14.81 -6.83
N ALA A 61 2.56 -14.70 -6.29
CA ALA A 61 1.35 -15.23 -6.93
C ALA A 61 1.10 -14.61 -8.32
N SER A 62 1.38 -13.32 -8.48
CA SER A 62 1.24 -12.63 -9.77
C SER A 62 2.28 -13.10 -10.78
N VAL A 63 3.54 -13.29 -10.36
CA VAL A 63 4.60 -13.86 -11.23
C VAL A 63 4.21 -15.24 -11.72
N LEU A 64 3.69 -16.09 -10.83
CA LEU A 64 3.20 -17.44 -11.20
C LEU A 64 2.00 -17.36 -12.16
N LEU A 65 1.07 -16.44 -11.93
CA LEU A 65 -0.09 -16.24 -12.81
C LEU A 65 0.33 -15.87 -14.23
N TYR A 66 1.38 -15.06 -14.38
CA TYR A 66 1.88 -14.60 -15.68
C TYR A 66 2.96 -15.49 -16.29
N LEU A 67 3.35 -16.58 -15.62
CA LEU A 67 4.36 -17.50 -16.11
C LEU A 67 4.02 -18.07 -17.51
N PRO A 68 2.78 -18.53 -17.80
CA PRO A 68 2.43 -19.00 -19.14
C PRO A 68 2.60 -17.92 -20.23
N LEU A 69 2.26 -16.67 -19.91
CA LEU A 69 2.43 -15.55 -20.83
C LEU A 69 3.91 -15.26 -21.10
N ASN A 70 4.77 -15.31 -20.08
CA ASN A 70 6.21 -15.12 -20.22
C ASN A 70 6.85 -16.25 -21.04
N ILE A 71 6.38 -17.49 -20.90
CA ILE A 71 6.79 -18.63 -21.74
C ILE A 71 6.38 -18.38 -23.21
N TYR A 72 5.13 -17.99 -23.44
CA TYR A 72 4.64 -17.68 -24.78
C TYR A 72 5.39 -16.55 -25.47
N GLN A 73 5.92 -15.58 -24.72
CA GLN A 73 6.72 -14.45 -25.22
C GLN A 73 8.22 -14.75 -25.32
N ASP A 74 8.61 -16.00 -25.23
CA ASP A 74 10.02 -16.44 -25.26
C ASP A 74 10.94 -15.70 -24.29
N TYR A 75 10.37 -15.25 -23.14
CA TYR A 75 11.13 -14.51 -22.13
C TYR A 75 12.35 -15.30 -21.64
N PHE A 76 12.21 -16.62 -21.47
CA PHE A 76 13.23 -17.50 -20.92
C PHE A 76 14.32 -17.90 -21.94
N ASN A 77 14.10 -17.64 -23.22
CA ASN A 77 15.07 -17.88 -24.29
C ASN A 77 15.93 -16.64 -24.60
N ARG A 78 15.77 -15.55 -23.84
CA ARG A 78 16.55 -14.32 -24.04
C ARG A 78 17.99 -14.50 -23.59
N PRO A 79 18.98 -13.84 -24.25
CA PRO A 79 20.35 -13.81 -23.78
C PRO A 79 20.44 -13.16 -22.39
N ASN A 80 21.40 -13.59 -21.59
CA ASN A 80 21.59 -13.10 -20.21
C ASN A 80 20.36 -13.30 -19.30
N LEU A 81 19.76 -14.49 -19.33
CA LEU A 81 18.55 -14.82 -18.61
C LEU A 81 18.61 -14.48 -17.12
N LEU A 82 19.68 -14.89 -16.40
CA LEU A 82 19.79 -14.68 -14.96
C LEU A 82 19.83 -13.20 -14.55
N PRO A 83 20.67 -12.34 -15.16
CA PRO A 83 20.61 -10.89 -14.94
C PRO A 83 19.24 -10.28 -15.25
N ASN A 84 18.59 -10.68 -16.33
CA ASN A 84 17.26 -10.18 -16.71
C ASN A 84 16.18 -10.62 -15.74
N LEU A 85 16.23 -11.86 -15.22
CA LEU A 85 15.32 -12.35 -14.17
C LEU A 85 15.50 -11.57 -12.87
N LEU A 86 16.74 -11.36 -12.41
CA LEU A 86 17.02 -10.60 -11.19
C LEU A 86 16.55 -9.15 -11.32
N ARG A 87 16.83 -8.52 -12.47
CA ARG A 87 16.35 -7.17 -12.77
C ARG A 87 14.84 -7.10 -12.77
N GLY A 88 14.17 -8.03 -13.47
CA GLY A 88 12.71 -8.11 -13.51
C GLY A 88 12.08 -8.36 -12.13
N LEU A 89 12.67 -9.24 -11.32
CA LEU A 89 12.14 -9.55 -9.99
C LEU A 89 12.29 -8.38 -9.01
N VAL A 90 13.37 -7.63 -9.06
CA VAL A 90 13.72 -6.63 -8.04
C VAL A 90 13.30 -5.21 -8.45
N PHE A 91 13.46 -4.84 -9.73
CA PHE A 91 13.32 -3.45 -10.17
C PHE A 91 12.20 -3.23 -11.16
N ASP A 92 12.22 -3.93 -12.29
CA ASP A 92 11.40 -3.58 -13.44
C ASP A 92 10.05 -4.32 -13.48
N GLY A 93 9.87 -5.35 -12.64
CA GLY A 93 8.73 -6.25 -12.66
C GLY A 93 8.86 -7.32 -13.73
N MET A 94 8.48 -8.57 -13.42
CA MET A 94 8.46 -9.69 -14.39
C MET A 94 7.48 -9.48 -15.54
N VAL A 95 6.51 -8.61 -15.36
CA VAL A 95 5.58 -8.12 -16.39
C VAL A 95 5.46 -6.61 -16.22
N TYR A 96 5.37 -5.88 -17.30
CA TYR A 96 5.47 -4.42 -17.36
C TYR A 96 4.59 -3.63 -16.37
N HIS A 97 3.48 -4.18 -15.88
CA HIS A 97 2.61 -3.53 -14.89
C HIS A 97 2.95 -3.90 -13.45
N LEU A 98 3.68 -5.01 -13.23
CA LEU A 98 3.99 -5.50 -11.88
C LEU A 98 5.14 -4.74 -11.18
N TRP A 99 5.85 -3.85 -11.87
CA TRP A 99 6.99 -3.10 -11.33
C TRP A 99 6.66 -2.35 -10.03
N HIS A 100 5.40 -1.93 -9.85
CA HIS A 100 4.94 -1.23 -8.66
C HIS A 100 5.09 -2.07 -7.38
N LEU A 101 4.91 -3.40 -7.44
CA LEU A 101 4.98 -4.27 -6.26
C LEU A 101 6.41 -4.38 -5.71
N PRO A 102 7.45 -4.76 -6.48
CA PRO A 102 8.82 -4.73 -5.99
C PRO A 102 9.28 -3.30 -5.67
N ALA A 103 8.83 -2.27 -6.42
CA ALA A 103 9.13 -0.89 -6.09
C ALA A 103 8.53 -0.44 -4.75
N ALA A 104 7.32 -0.90 -4.40
CA ALA A 104 6.73 -0.63 -3.09
C ALA A 104 7.52 -1.28 -1.95
N MET A 105 7.97 -2.52 -2.15
CA MET A 105 8.77 -3.24 -1.14
C MET A 105 10.13 -2.56 -0.93
N LEU A 106 10.87 -2.31 -2.00
CA LEU A 106 12.18 -1.69 -1.94
C LEU A 106 12.11 -0.25 -1.43
N GLY A 107 11.17 0.54 -1.95
CA GLY A 107 10.94 1.92 -1.52
C GLY A 107 10.56 2.02 -0.05
N LEU A 108 9.69 1.12 0.44
CA LEU A 108 9.32 1.08 1.85
C LEU A 108 10.51 0.69 2.74
N ALA A 109 11.35 -0.26 2.33
CA ALA A 109 12.56 -0.62 3.06
C ALA A 109 13.54 0.57 3.16
N ILE A 110 13.72 1.33 2.07
CA ILE A 110 14.55 2.55 2.05
C ILE A 110 13.97 3.60 2.98
N VAL A 111 12.68 3.93 2.82
CA VAL A 111 12.02 4.97 3.65
C VAL A 111 12.03 4.60 5.12
N TRP A 112 11.82 3.32 5.43
CA TRP A 112 11.93 2.81 6.80
C TRP A 112 13.31 3.15 7.41
N ARG A 113 14.39 2.86 6.68
CA ARG A 113 15.75 3.18 7.11
C ARG A 113 16.00 4.68 7.20
N LEU A 114 15.42 5.47 6.31
CA LEU A 114 15.53 6.93 6.37
C LEU A 114 14.84 7.49 7.61
N VAL A 115 13.62 7.03 7.92
CA VAL A 115 12.87 7.48 9.11
C VAL A 115 13.51 6.98 10.40
N GLU A 116 14.12 5.79 10.42
CA GLU A 116 14.83 5.25 11.58
C GLU A 116 16.11 6.04 11.91
N LYS A 117 16.84 6.52 10.89
CA LYS A 117 18.17 7.13 11.06
C LYS A 117 18.18 8.65 11.00
N LEU A 118 17.17 9.26 10.39
CA LEU A 118 17.10 10.70 10.14
C LEU A 118 15.76 11.23 10.64
N ASP A 119 15.74 12.52 10.98
CA ASP A 119 14.47 13.23 11.20
C ASP A 119 13.63 13.18 9.92
N TYR A 120 12.30 13.17 10.08
CA TYR A 120 11.39 13.06 8.96
C TYR A 120 11.63 14.09 7.83
N PRO A 121 11.87 15.40 8.13
CA PRO A 121 12.20 16.39 7.09
C PRO A 121 13.49 16.07 6.33
N LYS A 122 14.53 15.58 7.02
CA LYS A 122 15.78 15.18 6.37
C LYS A 122 15.58 13.95 5.47
N GLY A 123 14.82 12.97 5.96
CA GLY A 123 14.44 11.81 5.17
C GLY A 123 13.65 12.17 3.92
N LEU A 124 12.71 13.12 4.03
CA LEU A 124 11.95 13.65 2.89
C LEU A 124 12.85 14.37 1.90
N ALA A 125 13.83 15.15 2.37
CA ALA A 125 14.82 15.80 1.51
C ALA A 125 15.65 14.77 0.74
N VAL A 126 16.12 13.70 1.39
CA VAL A 126 16.82 12.60 0.71
C VAL A 126 15.94 11.93 -0.33
N ALA A 127 14.69 11.66 -0.02
CA ALA A 127 13.73 11.08 -0.97
C ALA A 127 13.48 12.00 -2.18
N ALA A 128 13.45 13.34 -1.97
CA ALA A 128 13.36 14.32 -3.04
C ALA A 128 14.60 14.33 -3.92
N VAL A 129 15.80 14.23 -3.33
CA VAL A 129 17.06 14.13 -4.11
C VAL A 129 17.07 12.84 -4.94
N LEU A 130 16.68 11.70 -4.36
CA LEU A 130 16.55 10.44 -5.10
C LEU A 130 15.57 10.59 -6.28
N TYR A 131 14.44 11.24 -6.06
CA TYR A 131 13.46 11.51 -7.11
C TYR A 131 14.06 12.37 -8.23
N LEU A 132 14.81 13.43 -7.92
CA LEU A 132 15.48 14.26 -8.91
C LEU A 132 16.52 13.46 -9.71
N VAL A 133 17.34 12.65 -9.04
CA VAL A 133 18.26 11.74 -9.73
C VAL A 133 17.50 10.80 -10.68
N GLY A 134 16.39 10.22 -10.24
CA GLY A 134 15.54 9.41 -11.09
C GLY A 134 14.95 10.17 -12.28
N LEU A 135 14.49 11.39 -12.05
CA LEU A 135 13.89 12.29 -13.05
C LEU A 135 14.87 12.59 -14.21
N PHE A 136 16.13 12.89 -13.86
CA PHE A 136 17.18 13.11 -14.86
C PHE A 136 17.61 11.82 -15.60
N GLY A 137 17.37 10.64 -15.03
CA GLY A 137 17.55 9.35 -15.71
C GLY A 137 16.34 8.91 -16.56
N ASP A 138 15.20 9.61 -16.47
CA ASP A 138 13.96 9.29 -17.18
C ASP A 138 13.61 10.40 -18.19
N SER A 139 12.72 11.29 -17.84
CA SER A 139 12.12 12.28 -18.74
C SER A 139 13.08 13.41 -19.14
N TYR A 140 14.07 13.72 -18.30
CA TYR A 140 15.07 14.78 -18.55
C TYR A 140 16.41 14.21 -19.05
N TYR A 141 16.48 12.94 -19.39
CA TYR A 141 17.74 12.28 -19.79
C TYR A 141 18.42 12.96 -20.99
N GLY A 142 17.67 13.46 -21.96
CA GLY A 142 18.23 14.13 -23.13
C GLY A 142 19.01 15.42 -22.81
N ILE A 143 18.77 16.04 -21.64
CA ILE A 143 19.55 17.20 -21.16
C ILE A 143 20.90 16.73 -20.60
N VAL A 144 20.85 15.78 -19.66
CA VAL A 144 22.05 15.31 -18.93
C VAL A 144 22.89 14.37 -19.72
N GLY A 145 22.32 13.63 -20.66
CA GLY A 145 23.03 12.71 -21.55
C GLY A 145 24.03 13.40 -22.48
N ARG A 146 23.96 14.74 -22.60
CA ARG A 146 24.97 15.55 -23.31
C ARG A 146 26.26 15.75 -22.51
N LEU A 147 26.25 15.53 -21.20
CA LEU A 147 27.38 15.67 -20.30
C LEU A 147 28.09 14.32 -20.15
N PRO A 148 29.36 14.14 -20.62
CA PRO A 148 30.01 12.82 -20.67
C PRO A 148 30.12 12.13 -19.31
N VAL A 149 30.39 12.89 -18.24
CA VAL A 149 30.53 12.35 -16.87
C VAL A 149 29.17 11.85 -16.35
N VAL A 150 28.11 12.65 -16.54
CA VAL A 150 26.77 12.30 -16.11
C VAL A 150 26.23 11.13 -16.91
N LYS A 151 26.49 11.10 -18.21
CA LYS A 151 26.12 9.96 -19.06
C LYS A 151 26.73 8.66 -18.56
N LYS A 152 28.05 8.63 -18.27
CA LYS A 152 28.73 7.43 -17.72
C LYS A 152 28.10 6.95 -16.41
N PHE A 153 27.68 7.87 -15.54
CA PHE A 153 26.97 7.54 -14.29
C PHE A 153 25.63 6.83 -14.59
N TYR A 154 24.82 7.36 -15.51
CA TYR A 154 23.56 6.72 -15.87
C TYR A 154 23.77 5.42 -16.65
N ASP A 155 24.77 5.33 -17.52
CA ASP A 155 25.11 4.09 -18.23
C ASP A 155 25.46 2.96 -17.24
N LEU A 156 26.11 3.28 -16.12
CA LEU A 156 26.37 2.32 -15.04
C LEU A 156 25.07 1.93 -14.33
N LEU A 157 24.21 2.90 -13.99
CA LEU A 157 22.92 2.63 -13.34
C LEU A 157 22.04 1.73 -14.22
N PHE A 158 22.01 1.97 -15.52
CA PHE A 158 21.20 1.19 -16.47
C PHE A 158 21.71 -0.23 -16.73
N GLN A 159 22.88 -0.61 -16.22
CA GLN A 159 23.27 -2.00 -16.12
C GLN A 159 22.46 -2.77 -15.07
N LEU A 160 21.97 -2.07 -14.02
CA LEU A 160 21.23 -2.67 -12.92
C LEU A 160 19.71 -2.71 -13.17
N PHE A 161 19.14 -1.70 -13.84
CA PHE A 161 17.69 -1.58 -14.13
C PHE A 161 17.46 -0.77 -15.40
N ASP A 162 16.32 -1.01 -16.07
CA ASP A 162 15.97 -0.27 -17.29
C ASP A 162 15.31 1.07 -17.00
N TYR A 163 14.58 1.16 -15.90
CA TYR A 163 13.79 2.34 -15.53
C TYR A 163 14.23 2.92 -14.19
N THR A 164 14.40 4.23 -14.13
CA THR A 164 14.57 4.95 -12.84
C THR A 164 13.27 5.11 -12.08
N ARG A 165 12.11 4.87 -12.68
CA ARG A 165 10.81 4.75 -11.99
C ARG A 165 10.72 3.44 -11.21
N ASN A 166 11.49 3.30 -10.18
CA ASN A 166 11.62 2.08 -9.39
C ASN A 166 11.52 2.36 -7.88
N GLY A 167 11.81 1.36 -7.06
CA GLY A 167 11.77 1.46 -5.61
C GLY A 167 12.85 2.34 -5.00
N ILE A 168 13.93 2.67 -5.72
CA ILE A 168 15.02 3.51 -5.22
C ILE A 168 14.71 5.00 -5.45
N PHE A 169 14.36 5.35 -6.68
CA PHE A 169 14.28 6.75 -7.09
C PHE A 169 12.86 7.30 -7.09
N PHE A 170 11.87 6.48 -7.40
CA PHE A 170 10.50 6.96 -7.57
C PHE A 170 9.63 6.78 -6.33
N ALA A 171 9.61 5.57 -5.74
CA ALA A 171 8.69 5.26 -4.65
C ALA A 171 8.92 6.05 -3.35
N PRO A 172 10.17 6.35 -2.90
CA PRO A 172 10.41 6.92 -1.59
C PRO A 172 9.73 8.26 -1.35
N ILE A 173 9.75 9.17 -2.33
CA ILE A 173 9.13 10.49 -2.18
C ILE A 173 7.63 10.40 -1.91
N PHE A 174 6.92 9.54 -2.64
CA PHE A 174 5.47 9.38 -2.50
C PHE A 174 5.09 8.63 -1.22
N LEU A 175 5.87 7.63 -0.82
CA LEU A 175 5.71 6.96 0.47
C LEU A 175 5.85 7.95 1.63
N MET A 176 6.88 8.79 1.61
CA MET A 176 7.09 9.80 2.64
C MET A 176 6.04 10.91 2.61
N LEU A 177 5.64 11.40 1.45
CA LEU A 177 4.54 12.36 1.34
C LEU A 177 3.23 11.78 1.90
N GLY A 178 2.95 10.50 1.66
CA GLY A 178 1.81 9.81 2.23
C GLY A 178 1.86 9.72 3.75
N GLY A 179 2.99 9.32 4.31
CA GLY A 179 3.21 9.28 5.77
C GLY A 179 3.12 10.66 6.43
N TYR A 180 3.69 11.69 5.79
CA TYR A 180 3.57 13.08 6.25
C TYR A 180 2.10 13.53 6.36
N MET A 181 1.26 13.11 5.41
CA MET A 181 -0.15 13.50 5.41
C MET A 181 -1.01 12.76 6.43
N ALA A 182 -0.54 11.64 6.97
CA ALA A 182 -1.25 10.93 8.04
C ALA A 182 -1.50 11.79 9.28
N GLU A 183 -0.63 12.76 9.52
CA GLU A 183 -0.62 13.58 10.75
C GLU A 183 -1.03 15.03 10.55
N GLN A 184 -1.01 15.49 9.31
CA GLN A 184 -1.35 16.88 9.00
C GLN A 184 -2.86 17.08 8.95
N LYS A 185 -3.40 17.89 9.87
CA LYS A 185 -4.75 18.41 9.71
C LYS A 185 -4.81 19.24 8.43
N PRO A 186 -5.78 19.01 7.54
CA PRO A 186 -5.86 19.74 6.28
C PRO A 186 -6.15 21.21 6.55
N ARG A 187 -5.15 22.09 6.29
CA ARG A 187 -5.24 23.53 6.51
C ARG A 187 -5.95 24.26 5.36
N LEU A 188 -5.82 23.75 4.11
CA LEU A 188 -6.43 24.37 2.94
C LEU A 188 -7.91 24.02 2.83
N THR A 189 -8.73 24.91 2.28
CA THR A 189 -10.13 24.61 1.99
C THR A 189 -10.27 23.55 0.89
N LYS A 190 -11.44 22.92 0.76
CA LYS A 190 -11.70 21.90 -0.26
C LYS A 190 -11.44 22.43 -1.68
N TRP A 191 -11.83 23.65 -1.96
CA TRP A 191 -11.66 24.30 -3.24
C TRP A 191 -10.19 24.44 -3.64
N TRP A 192 -9.34 24.94 -2.75
CA TRP A 192 -7.91 25.13 -3.03
C TRP A 192 -7.17 23.83 -3.32
N ASN A 193 -7.60 22.72 -2.72
CA ASN A 193 -7.00 21.42 -3.04
C ASN A 193 -7.32 20.97 -4.48
N TRP A 194 -8.57 21.16 -4.92
CA TRP A 194 -8.96 20.81 -6.30
C TRP A 194 -8.40 21.78 -7.34
N ALA A 195 -8.35 23.07 -7.03
CA ALA A 195 -7.70 24.07 -7.87
C ALA A 195 -6.20 23.78 -8.01
N GLY A 196 -5.50 23.46 -6.90
CA GLY A 196 -4.09 23.06 -6.90
C GLY A 196 -3.85 21.78 -7.69
N PHE A 197 -4.74 20.80 -7.58
CA PHE A 197 -4.67 19.59 -8.40
C PHE A 197 -4.85 19.89 -9.90
N ALA A 198 -5.88 20.67 -10.27
CA ALA A 198 -6.11 21.05 -11.65
C ALA A 198 -4.92 21.82 -12.24
N SER A 199 -4.39 22.80 -11.50
CA SER A 199 -3.18 23.54 -11.88
C SER A 199 -1.96 22.61 -12.02
N GLY A 200 -1.79 21.66 -11.09
CA GLY A 200 -0.74 20.65 -11.16
C GLY A 200 -0.84 19.78 -12.41
N VAL A 201 -2.05 19.37 -12.80
CA VAL A 201 -2.28 18.61 -14.04
C VAL A 201 -1.93 19.46 -15.27
N VAL A 202 -2.34 20.72 -15.31
CA VAL A 202 -1.99 21.63 -16.41
C VAL A 202 -0.48 21.79 -16.52
N LEU A 203 0.22 22.03 -15.40
CA LEU A 203 1.68 22.13 -15.37
C LEU A 203 2.38 20.85 -15.82
N MET A 204 1.88 19.67 -15.40
CA MET A 204 2.39 18.40 -15.89
C MET A 204 2.19 18.21 -17.41
N LEU A 205 1.05 18.63 -17.94
CA LEU A 205 0.78 18.61 -19.38
C LEU A 205 1.76 19.52 -20.12
N THR A 206 1.94 20.75 -19.64
CA THR A 206 2.89 21.72 -20.23
C THR A 206 4.33 21.16 -20.16
N GLU A 207 4.72 20.61 -19.00
CA GLU A 207 6.02 19.94 -18.83
C GLU A 207 6.22 18.83 -19.87
N GLY A 208 5.23 17.93 -20.01
CA GLY A 208 5.31 16.83 -20.96
C GLY A 208 5.39 17.29 -22.41
N MET A 209 4.64 18.34 -22.79
CA MET A 209 4.70 18.94 -24.13
C MET A 209 6.09 19.53 -24.42
N LEU A 210 6.63 20.31 -23.48
CA LEU A 210 7.96 20.90 -23.63
C LEU A 210 9.06 19.85 -23.72
N LEU A 211 8.99 18.81 -22.87
CA LEU A 211 9.96 17.72 -22.90
C LEU A 211 9.89 16.96 -24.22
N HIS A 212 8.70 16.70 -24.74
CA HIS A 212 8.53 16.00 -26.01
C HIS A 212 9.06 16.82 -27.21
N GLN A 213 8.94 18.14 -27.12
CA GLN A 213 9.36 19.04 -28.19
C GLN A 213 10.87 19.34 -28.18
N TYR A 214 11.47 19.53 -26.99
CA TYR A 214 12.84 20.06 -26.86
C TYR A 214 13.84 19.07 -26.26
N VAL A 215 13.36 17.99 -25.65
CA VAL A 215 14.20 17.00 -24.98
C VAL A 215 13.91 15.62 -25.55
N ILE A 216 14.90 14.82 -25.76
CA ILE A 216 14.72 13.40 -26.10
C ILE A 216 14.68 12.63 -24.78
N PRO A 217 13.50 12.29 -24.24
CA PRO A 217 13.40 11.52 -23.02
C PRO A 217 13.84 10.08 -23.29
N ARG A 218 14.45 9.42 -22.29
CA ARG A 218 14.67 7.97 -22.34
C ARG A 218 13.33 7.24 -22.13
N HIS A 219 12.60 7.71 -21.15
CA HIS A 219 11.22 7.33 -20.83
C HIS A 219 10.46 8.59 -20.39
N ASP A 220 9.14 8.57 -20.48
CA ASP A 220 8.28 9.69 -20.09
C ASP A 220 7.51 9.40 -18.79
N SER A 221 8.18 8.73 -17.83
CA SER A 221 7.52 8.15 -16.66
C SER A 221 7.49 9.05 -15.44
N MET A 222 8.39 10.02 -15.36
CA MET A 222 8.57 10.91 -14.21
C MET A 222 8.40 12.37 -14.64
N CYS A 223 7.69 13.17 -13.84
CA CYS A 223 7.49 14.60 -14.08
C CYS A 223 7.86 15.40 -12.83
N LEU A 224 8.45 16.56 -12.99
CA LEU A 224 8.83 17.44 -11.87
C LEU A 224 7.61 17.87 -11.07
N MET A 225 6.50 18.17 -11.76
CA MET A 225 5.26 18.62 -11.12
C MET A 225 4.43 17.49 -10.50
N LEU A 226 4.76 16.22 -10.76
CA LEU A 226 4.00 15.07 -10.28
C LEU A 226 3.90 14.99 -8.74
N PRO A 227 4.98 15.13 -7.93
CA PRO A 227 4.85 15.11 -6.47
C PRO A 227 3.95 16.20 -5.93
N ILE A 228 4.03 17.43 -6.50
CA ILE A 228 3.22 18.57 -6.10
C ILE A 228 1.75 18.32 -6.43
N CYS A 229 1.47 17.89 -7.65
CA CYS A 229 0.12 17.50 -8.09
C CYS A 229 -0.49 16.45 -7.16
N MET A 230 0.28 15.44 -6.78
CA MET A 230 -0.14 14.37 -5.89
C MET A 230 -0.45 14.83 -4.47
N VAL A 231 0.28 15.81 -3.95
CA VAL A 231 -0.02 16.42 -2.63
C VAL A 231 -1.44 17.01 -2.62
N PHE A 232 -1.81 17.76 -3.64
CA PHE A 232 -3.14 18.38 -3.72
C PHE A 232 -4.24 17.34 -3.95
N LEU A 233 -4.03 16.38 -4.86
CA LEU A 233 -4.97 15.29 -5.10
C LEU A 233 -5.25 14.51 -3.82
N PHE A 234 -4.19 14.07 -3.15
CA PHE A 234 -4.30 13.22 -1.98
C PHE A 234 -4.98 13.92 -0.80
N ARG A 235 -4.63 15.21 -0.56
CA ARG A 235 -5.33 16.06 0.41
C ARG A 235 -6.82 16.25 0.09
N GLY A 236 -7.15 16.42 -1.18
CA GLY A 236 -8.53 16.51 -1.64
C GLY A 236 -9.31 15.24 -1.34
N LEU A 237 -8.72 14.08 -1.65
CA LEU A 237 -9.32 12.76 -1.45
C LEU A 237 -9.47 12.38 0.03
N LEU A 238 -8.51 12.73 0.88
CA LEU A 238 -8.60 12.49 2.34
C LEU A 238 -9.79 13.19 3.00
N ARG A 239 -10.33 14.24 2.38
CA ARG A 239 -11.53 14.95 2.84
C ARG A 239 -12.84 14.36 2.33
N PHE A 240 -12.75 13.44 1.39
CA PHE A 240 -13.94 12.84 0.80
C PHE A 240 -14.48 11.74 1.71
N ARG A 241 -15.66 12.00 2.29
CA ARG A 241 -16.40 11.00 3.07
C ARG A 241 -17.32 10.24 2.11
N GLY A 242 -16.78 9.20 1.47
CA GLY A 242 -17.58 8.31 0.63
C GLY A 242 -18.29 7.22 1.45
N ARG A 243 -19.33 6.63 0.86
CA ARG A 243 -19.91 5.39 1.39
C ARG A 243 -18.93 4.25 1.22
N GLU A 244 -18.81 3.39 2.23
CA GLU A 244 -18.05 2.17 2.11
C GLU A 244 -18.77 1.22 1.14
N VAL A 245 -18.09 0.88 0.04
CA VAL A 245 -18.57 -0.09 -0.93
C VAL A 245 -17.92 -1.44 -0.63
N ARG A 246 -18.74 -2.39 -0.20
CA ARG A 246 -18.28 -3.75 0.12
C ARG A 246 -17.62 -4.38 -1.11
N GLY A 247 -16.47 -5.01 -0.89
CA GLY A 247 -15.72 -5.69 -1.96
C GLY A 247 -14.89 -4.79 -2.89
N LEU A 248 -15.05 -3.46 -2.87
CA LEU A 248 -14.34 -2.53 -3.75
C LEU A 248 -12.81 -2.68 -3.65
N ARG A 249 -12.28 -2.83 -2.42
CA ARG A 249 -10.85 -3.05 -2.17
C ARG A 249 -10.34 -4.34 -2.81
N THR A 250 -11.14 -5.41 -2.77
CA THR A 250 -10.79 -6.70 -3.39
C THR A 250 -10.90 -6.59 -4.91
N ALA A 251 -11.98 -6.01 -5.43
CA ALA A 251 -12.17 -5.79 -6.85
C ALA A 251 -11.03 -4.94 -7.46
N ALA A 252 -10.66 -3.83 -6.83
CA ALA A 252 -9.57 -2.97 -7.30
C ALA A 252 -8.23 -3.71 -7.38
N ARG A 253 -7.90 -4.56 -6.38
CA ARG A 253 -6.69 -5.39 -6.43
C ARG A 253 -6.72 -6.42 -7.55
N VAL A 254 -7.86 -7.11 -7.73
CA VAL A 254 -8.03 -8.10 -8.80
C VAL A 254 -7.93 -7.42 -10.17
N ILE A 255 -8.60 -6.28 -10.37
CA ILE A 255 -8.53 -5.49 -11.61
C ILE A 255 -7.07 -5.12 -11.91
N TYR A 256 -6.34 -4.60 -10.92
CA TYR A 256 -4.93 -4.25 -11.10
C TYR A 256 -4.09 -5.45 -11.55
N LEU A 257 -4.28 -6.61 -10.93
CA LEU A 257 -3.51 -7.81 -11.26
C LEU A 257 -3.87 -8.41 -12.62
N VAL A 258 -5.14 -8.38 -13.01
CA VAL A 258 -5.66 -9.19 -14.12
C VAL A 258 -5.84 -8.39 -15.43
N HIS A 259 -5.94 -7.05 -15.38
CA HIS A 259 -6.24 -6.26 -16.58
C HIS A 259 -5.30 -6.50 -17.79
N PRO A 260 -3.98 -6.79 -17.65
CA PRO A 260 -3.16 -7.09 -18.81
C PRO A 260 -3.49 -8.46 -19.44
N MET A 261 -3.92 -9.42 -18.59
CA MET A 261 -4.41 -10.69 -19.11
C MET A 261 -5.71 -10.50 -19.91
N VAL A 262 -6.61 -9.62 -19.44
CA VAL A 262 -7.82 -9.23 -20.17
C VAL A 262 -7.47 -8.56 -21.50
N ILE A 263 -6.43 -7.72 -21.55
CA ILE A 263 -5.94 -7.12 -22.80
C ILE A 263 -5.58 -8.21 -23.83
N VAL A 264 -4.83 -9.22 -23.40
CA VAL A 264 -4.41 -10.35 -24.27
C VAL A 264 -5.60 -11.21 -24.67
N THR A 265 -6.48 -11.55 -23.72
CA THR A 265 -7.66 -12.37 -23.99
C THR A 265 -8.65 -11.70 -24.93
N VAL A 266 -8.90 -10.41 -24.80
CA VAL A 266 -9.79 -9.67 -25.71
C VAL A 266 -9.22 -9.67 -27.15
N ARG A 267 -7.89 -9.49 -27.31
CA ARG A 267 -7.26 -9.59 -28.62
C ARG A 267 -7.36 -11.00 -29.21
N ALA A 268 -7.07 -12.01 -28.42
CA ALA A 268 -7.16 -13.40 -28.87
C ALA A 268 -8.59 -13.78 -29.24
N ALA A 269 -9.57 -13.41 -28.41
CA ALA A 269 -10.99 -13.65 -28.70
C ALA A 269 -11.44 -12.92 -29.98
N ALA A 270 -11.06 -11.65 -30.16
CA ALA A 270 -11.38 -10.89 -31.39
C ALA A 270 -10.81 -11.54 -32.64
N LYS A 271 -9.60 -12.10 -32.54
CA LYS A 271 -8.96 -12.84 -33.64
C LYS A 271 -9.70 -14.14 -33.98
N ILE A 272 -10.04 -14.94 -32.95
CA ILE A 272 -10.76 -16.22 -33.12
C ILE A 272 -12.18 -16.00 -33.70
N THR A 273 -12.87 -14.94 -33.23
CA THR A 273 -14.24 -14.62 -33.67
C THR A 273 -14.32 -13.76 -34.92
N HIS A 274 -13.17 -13.41 -35.53
CA HIS A 274 -13.09 -12.50 -36.70
C HIS A 274 -13.68 -11.10 -36.45
N LEU A 275 -13.78 -10.67 -35.14
CA LEU A 275 -14.32 -9.37 -34.77
C LEU A 275 -13.20 -8.31 -34.54
N GLU A 276 -12.02 -8.51 -35.08
CA GLU A 276 -10.90 -7.59 -34.95
C GLU A 276 -11.22 -6.17 -35.43
N ALA A 277 -11.99 -6.06 -36.55
CA ALA A 277 -12.38 -4.77 -37.07
C ALA A 277 -13.27 -3.97 -36.12
N LEU A 278 -14.08 -4.63 -35.30
CA LEU A 278 -14.99 -4.00 -34.34
C LEU A 278 -14.29 -3.75 -32.99
N LEU A 279 -13.59 -4.75 -32.45
CA LEU A 279 -13.11 -4.73 -31.07
C LEU A 279 -11.69 -4.19 -30.91
N VAL A 280 -10.85 -4.29 -31.96
CA VAL A 280 -9.41 -3.98 -31.84
C VAL A 280 -8.99 -2.80 -32.73
N LYS A 281 -9.61 -2.60 -33.89
CA LYS A 281 -9.29 -1.51 -34.84
C LYS A 281 -9.50 -0.11 -34.20
N SER A 282 -10.55 0.04 -33.39
CA SER A 282 -10.79 1.27 -32.66
C SER A 282 -10.16 1.19 -31.27
N ASN A 283 -9.12 1.98 -31.03
CA ASN A 283 -8.45 2.05 -29.72
C ASN A 283 -9.42 2.37 -28.58
N LEU A 284 -10.44 3.20 -28.82
CA LEU A 284 -11.44 3.56 -27.82
C LEU A 284 -12.36 2.37 -27.49
N VAL A 285 -12.87 1.67 -28.48
CA VAL A 285 -13.73 0.48 -28.29
C VAL A 285 -12.95 -0.60 -27.54
N TYR A 286 -11.70 -0.83 -27.95
CA TYR A 286 -10.81 -1.77 -27.27
C TYR A 286 -10.59 -1.40 -25.81
N PHE A 287 -10.31 -0.14 -25.53
CA PHE A 287 -10.15 0.36 -24.16
C PHE A 287 -11.41 0.12 -23.33
N VAL A 288 -12.58 0.50 -23.84
CA VAL A 288 -13.86 0.33 -23.15
C VAL A 288 -14.14 -1.15 -22.87
N ALA A 289 -13.94 -2.02 -23.86
CA ALA A 289 -14.13 -3.47 -23.72
C ALA A 289 -13.22 -4.04 -22.61
N VAL A 290 -11.92 -3.70 -22.62
CA VAL A 290 -10.97 -4.12 -21.57
C VAL A 290 -11.39 -3.60 -20.20
N CYS A 291 -11.83 -2.35 -20.10
CA CYS A 291 -12.31 -1.79 -18.84
C CYS A 291 -13.52 -2.55 -18.33
N VAL A 292 -14.57 -2.69 -19.14
CA VAL A 292 -15.82 -3.36 -18.75
C VAL A 292 -15.54 -4.80 -18.29
N ILE A 293 -14.79 -5.57 -19.08
CA ILE A 293 -14.47 -6.96 -18.75
C ILE A 293 -13.65 -7.04 -17.45
N SER A 294 -12.65 -6.16 -17.30
CA SER A 294 -11.83 -6.12 -16.07
C SER A 294 -12.66 -5.77 -14.84
N PHE A 295 -13.59 -4.82 -14.95
CA PHE A 295 -14.51 -4.46 -13.86
C PHE A 295 -15.46 -5.62 -13.53
N LEU A 296 -16.12 -6.20 -14.52
CA LEU A 296 -17.03 -7.34 -14.31
C LEU A 296 -16.31 -8.51 -13.63
N PHE A 297 -15.12 -8.85 -14.13
CA PHE A 297 -14.31 -9.93 -13.54
C PHE A 297 -13.87 -9.59 -12.10
N GLY A 298 -13.38 -8.38 -11.86
CA GLY A 298 -12.94 -7.96 -10.53
C GLY A 298 -14.06 -7.97 -9.50
N PHE A 299 -15.26 -7.51 -9.88
CA PHE A 299 -16.43 -7.55 -8.99
C PHE A 299 -16.99 -8.96 -8.82
N ALA A 300 -16.97 -9.80 -9.87
CA ALA A 300 -17.36 -11.20 -9.77
C ALA A 300 -16.46 -11.97 -8.76
N VAL A 301 -15.15 -11.80 -8.87
CA VAL A 301 -14.19 -12.39 -7.92
C VAL A 301 -14.42 -11.86 -6.50
N ALA A 302 -14.66 -10.55 -6.35
CA ALA A 302 -14.94 -9.95 -5.05
C ALA A 302 -16.25 -10.49 -4.45
N ALA A 303 -17.29 -10.68 -5.26
CA ALA A 303 -18.58 -11.25 -4.84
C ALA A 303 -18.45 -12.73 -4.45
N LEU A 304 -17.68 -13.52 -5.23
CA LEU A 304 -17.40 -14.92 -4.90
C LEU A 304 -16.60 -15.01 -3.59
N TRP A 305 -15.54 -14.21 -3.47
CA TRP A 305 -14.74 -14.16 -2.24
C TRP A 305 -15.61 -13.81 -1.02
N TRP A 306 -16.50 -12.83 -1.18
CA TRP A 306 -17.42 -12.43 -0.13
C TRP A 306 -18.40 -13.57 0.24
N ARG A 307 -18.96 -14.27 -0.77
CA ARG A 307 -19.83 -15.43 -0.52
C ARG A 307 -19.11 -16.54 0.25
N PHE A 308 -17.84 -16.83 -0.10
CA PHE A 308 -17.04 -17.81 0.64
C PHE A 308 -16.72 -17.34 2.06
N ALA A 309 -16.34 -16.08 2.24
CA ALA A 309 -16.07 -15.50 3.55
C ALA A 309 -17.34 -15.48 4.43
N VAL A 310 -18.49 -15.13 3.87
CA VAL A 310 -19.78 -15.17 4.55
C VAL A 310 -20.21 -16.59 4.88
N LYS A 311 -19.96 -17.57 4.00
CA LYS A 311 -20.26 -18.97 4.27
C LYS A 311 -19.41 -19.52 5.43
N GLN A 312 -18.14 -19.14 5.53
CA GLN A 312 -17.32 -19.46 6.72
C GLN A 312 -17.84 -18.77 7.99
N LYS A 313 -18.34 -17.54 7.86
CA LYS A 313 -18.97 -16.81 8.96
C LYS A 313 -20.31 -17.43 9.36
N HIS A 314 -21.11 -17.89 8.41
CA HIS A 314 -22.39 -18.57 8.65
C HIS A 314 -22.25 -19.93 9.35
N LEU A 315 -21.13 -20.63 9.19
CA LEU A 315 -20.83 -21.85 9.93
C LEU A 315 -20.58 -21.59 11.43
N ALA A 316 -20.14 -20.37 11.76
CA ALA A 316 -20.06 -19.90 13.15
C ALA A 316 -21.39 -19.28 13.65
N GLU A 317 -22.30 -18.89 12.76
CA GLU A 317 -23.59 -18.25 13.03
C GLU A 317 -24.73 -19.26 13.28
N THR A 318 -24.49 -20.56 13.27
CA THR A 318 -25.48 -21.58 13.68
C THR A 318 -25.71 -21.60 15.20
N GLU A 319 -24.89 -20.87 15.96
CA GLU A 319 -25.14 -20.66 17.38
C GLU A 319 -26.10 -19.47 17.59
N ARG A 320 -26.98 -19.60 18.58
CA ARG A 320 -28.07 -18.67 18.88
C ARG A 320 -27.60 -17.24 19.22
N ALA A 321 -26.37 -17.12 19.67
CA ALA A 321 -25.66 -15.86 19.90
C ALA A 321 -24.14 -16.08 19.91
N TYR A 322 -23.37 -15.15 19.34
CA TYR A 322 -21.91 -15.19 19.38
C TYR A 322 -21.33 -13.79 19.63
N ILE A 323 -20.10 -13.75 20.13
CA ILE A 323 -19.34 -12.52 20.31
C ILE A 323 -18.21 -12.51 19.28
N GLU A 324 -18.16 -11.46 18.45
CA GLU A 324 -17.08 -11.23 17.48
C GLU A 324 -16.06 -10.25 18.07
N LEU A 325 -14.83 -10.72 18.28
CA LEU A 325 -13.72 -9.93 18.80
C LEU A 325 -12.78 -9.53 17.68
N ASP A 326 -12.61 -8.23 17.43
CA ASP A 326 -11.54 -7.71 16.57
C ASP A 326 -10.29 -7.46 17.42
N LEU A 327 -9.49 -8.50 17.58
CA LEU A 327 -8.25 -8.45 18.34
C LEU A 327 -7.20 -7.51 17.72
N ALA A 328 -7.25 -7.29 16.40
CA ALA A 328 -6.34 -6.36 15.73
C ALA A 328 -6.68 -4.91 16.10
N SER A 329 -7.96 -4.55 16.12
CA SER A 329 -8.43 -3.24 16.57
C SER A 329 -8.15 -3.03 18.06
N LEU A 330 -8.29 -4.06 18.88
CA LEU A 330 -7.97 -4.00 20.31
C LEU A 330 -6.47 -3.68 20.53
N ALA A 331 -5.58 -4.39 19.85
CA ALA A 331 -4.14 -4.14 19.93
C ALA A 331 -3.77 -2.74 19.42
N TYR A 332 -4.39 -2.31 18.34
CA TYR A 332 -4.21 -0.95 17.79
C TYR A 332 -4.61 0.13 18.79
N ASN A 333 -5.76 0.00 19.41
CA ASN A 333 -6.25 0.96 20.41
C ASN A 333 -5.35 0.98 21.64
N ALA A 334 -4.89 -0.17 22.14
CA ALA A 334 -3.94 -0.25 23.23
C ALA A 334 -2.61 0.46 22.90
N ALA A 335 -2.09 0.27 21.69
CA ALA A 335 -0.86 0.93 21.23
C ALA A 335 -1.01 2.47 21.16
N ILE A 336 -2.18 2.97 20.67
CA ILE A 336 -2.46 4.42 20.66
C ILE A 336 -2.49 4.99 22.08
N LEU A 337 -3.17 4.30 23.01
CA LEU A 337 -3.25 4.75 24.39
C LEU A 337 -1.86 4.78 25.04
N GLN A 338 -1.07 3.72 24.86
CA GLN A 338 0.32 3.68 25.37
C GLN A 338 1.18 4.82 24.82
N ALA A 339 1.01 5.14 23.53
CA ALA A 339 1.74 6.22 22.89
C ALA A 339 1.36 7.63 23.37
N ALA A 340 0.11 7.79 23.79
CA ALA A 340 -0.40 9.07 24.29
C ALA A 340 -0.08 9.34 25.76
N MET A 341 0.47 8.33 26.48
CA MET A 341 0.76 8.48 27.91
C MET A 341 2.07 9.24 28.16
N PRO A 342 2.14 10.01 29.27
CA PRO A 342 3.40 10.61 29.71
C PRO A 342 4.49 9.56 29.99
N GLN A 343 5.76 9.96 29.89
CA GLN A 343 6.87 9.10 30.27
C GLN A 343 6.76 8.65 31.73
N GLY A 344 6.98 7.36 31.99
CA GLY A 344 6.85 6.76 33.30
C GLY A 344 5.45 6.27 33.66
N SER A 345 4.46 6.49 32.83
CA SER A 345 3.12 5.92 32.98
C SER A 345 3.00 4.55 32.34
N GLU A 346 2.15 3.69 32.91
CA GLU A 346 1.90 2.35 32.39
C GLU A 346 0.40 2.14 32.15
N LEU A 347 0.05 1.55 31.01
CA LEU A 347 -1.35 1.25 30.68
C LEU A 347 -1.84 0.05 31.50
N MET A 348 -2.91 0.27 32.27
CA MET A 348 -3.58 -0.78 33.03
C MET A 348 -4.96 -1.07 32.41
N ALA A 349 -5.12 -2.26 31.87
CA ALA A 349 -6.38 -2.67 31.21
C ALA A 349 -7.40 -3.19 32.25
N VAL A 350 -8.62 -2.63 32.22
CA VAL A 350 -9.73 -3.04 33.09
C VAL A 350 -10.46 -4.21 32.44
N VAL A 351 -10.38 -5.40 33.05
CA VAL A 351 -10.91 -6.66 32.47
C VAL A 351 -11.86 -7.40 33.42
N LYS A 352 -12.42 -6.68 34.38
CA LYS A 352 -13.41 -7.24 35.33
C LYS A 352 -14.64 -7.76 34.62
N ALA A 353 -15.44 -8.60 35.29
CA ALA A 353 -16.67 -9.20 34.79
C ALA A 353 -16.49 -9.89 33.44
N ASN A 354 -15.47 -10.78 33.34
CA ASN A 354 -15.12 -11.48 32.11
C ASN A 354 -14.83 -10.53 30.92
N ALA A 355 -14.01 -9.48 31.15
CA ALA A 355 -13.78 -8.37 30.23
C ALA A 355 -15.09 -7.74 29.75
N TYR A 356 -15.99 -7.42 30.69
CA TYR A 356 -17.33 -6.90 30.42
C TYR A 356 -18.17 -7.81 29.52
N GLY A 357 -17.99 -9.12 29.64
CA GLY A 357 -18.70 -10.12 28.86
C GLY A 357 -18.06 -10.49 27.52
N HIS A 358 -16.95 -9.86 27.15
CA HIS A 358 -16.27 -10.14 25.87
C HIS A 358 -15.36 -11.37 25.88
N GLY A 359 -15.12 -11.99 27.06
CA GLY A 359 -14.16 -13.08 27.22
C GLY A 359 -12.79 -12.59 27.66
N ASP A 360 -12.45 -12.84 28.93
CA ASP A 360 -11.22 -12.33 29.52
C ASP A 360 -9.96 -13.03 28.99
N TYR A 361 -10.01 -14.32 28.70
CA TYR A 361 -8.88 -15.12 28.26
C TYR A 361 -8.29 -14.61 26.92
N GLU A 362 -9.12 -14.48 25.90
CA GLU A 362 -8.73 -14.03 24.57
C GLU A 362 -8.19 -12.60 24.59
N ILE A 363 -8.90 -11.69 25.27
CA ILE A 363 -8.53 -10.28 25.39
C ILE A 363 -7.19 -10.13 26.14
N LEU A 364 -7.06 -10.77 27.29
CA LEU A 364 -5.87 -10.65 28.12
C LEU A 364 -4.61 -11.20 27.46
N THR A 365 -4.70 -12.44 26.95
CA THR A 365 -3.56 -13.06 26.27
C THR A 365 -3.12 -12.27 25.06
N HIS A 366 -4.06 -11.60 24.36
CA HIS A 366 -3.74 -10.76 23.23
C HIS A 366 -3.11 -9.42 23.67
N LEU A 367 -3.64 -8.76 24.69
CA LEU A 367 -3.11 -7.52 25.24
C LEU A 367 -1.70 -7.72 25.83
N GLU A 368 -1.47 -8.80 26.60
CA GLU A 368 -0.16 -9.12 27.19
C GLU A 368 0.88 -9.37 26.09
N LYS A 369 0.54 -10.10 25.03
CA LYS A 369 1.41 -10.29 23.85
C LYS A 369 1.74 -8.99 23.12
N ASN A 370 0.87 -7.98 23.23
CA ASN A 370 1.05 -6.65 22.63
C ASN A 370 1.60 -5.60 23.62
N GLY A 371 2.18 -6.06 24.75
CA GLY A 371 2.96 -5.20 25.62
C GLY A 371 2.19 -4.54 26.76
N VAL A 372 0.90 -4.85 26.98
CA VAL A 372 0.17 -4.44 28.18
C VAL A 372 0.60 -5.34 29.34
N LYS A 373 1.15 -4.74 30.39
CA LYS A 373 1.73 -5.46 31.52
C LYS A 373 0.91 -5.39 32.81
N ALA A 374 -0.14 -4.56 32.81
CA ALA A 374 -0.97 -4.34 33.99
C ALA A 374 -2.45 -4.54 33.66
N PHE A 375 -3.16 -5.23 34.54
CA PHE A 375 -4.56 -5.56 34.42
C PHE A 375 -5.30 -5.27 35.73
N THR A 376 -6.60 -4.99 35.64
CA THR A 376 -7.38 -4.79 36.84
C THR A 376 -8.71 -5.55 36.78
N VAL A 377 -9.09 -6.13 37.92
CA VAL A 377 -10.29 -6.95 38.11
C VAL A 377 -11.10 -6.46 39.30
N ALA A 378 -12.34 -6.92 39.42
CA ALA A 378 -13.19 -6.51 40.53
C ALA A 378 -12.97 -7.38 41.79
N THR A 379 -12.71 -8.68 41.62
CA THR A 379 -12.67 -9.63 42.74
C THR A 379 -11.41 -10.48 42.72
N ILE A 380 -11.10 -11.08 43.87
CA ILE A 380 -9.95 -11.99 43.99
C ILE A 380 -10.14 -13.26 43.14
N GLU A 381 -11.38 -13.74 42.98
CA GLU A 381 -11.70 -14.88 42.14
C GLU A 381 -11.34 -14.63 40.68
N GLU A 382 -11.68 -13.46 40.19
CA GLU A 382 -11.30 -13.04 38.84
C GLU A 382 -9.76 -13.03 38.70
N GLY A 383 -9.06 -12.46 39.67
CA GLY A 383 -7.60 -12.43 39.66
C GLY A 383 -7.00 -13.84 39.68
N ILE A 384 -7.49 -14.75 40.51
CA ILE A 384 -7.05 -16.15 40.54
C ILE A 384 -7.25 -16.82 39.18
N ARG A 385 -8.39 -16.56 38.53
CA ARG A 385 -8.68 -17.07 37.18
C ARG A 385 -7.63 -16.59 36.18
N LEU A 386 -7.28 -15.30 36.18
CA LEU A 386 -6.26 -14.74 35.30
C LEU A 386 -4.89 -15.39 35.50
N ARG A 387 -4.49 -15.62 36.74
CA ARG A 387 -3.23 -16.33 37.05
C ARG A 387 -3.24 -17.77 36.54
N ARG A 388 -4.37 -18.47 36.61
CA ARG A 388 -4.57 -19.82 36.04
C ARG A 388 -4.47 -19.82 34.52
N TYR A 389 -4.83 -18.72 33.85
CA TYR A 389 -4.63 -18.53 32.40
C TYR A 389 -3.15 -18.27 32.02
N GLY A 390 -2.27 -18.11 33.00
CA GLY A 390 -0.84 -17.89 32.78
C GLY A 390 -0.45 -16.43 32.63
N ILE A 391 -1.36 -15.49 32.90
CA ILE A 391 -1.06 -14.04 32.88
C ILE A 391 0.00 -13.72 33.92
N ARG A 392 1.10 -13.10 33.49
CA ARG A 392 2.25 -12.76 34.35
C ARG A 392 2.27 -11.30 34.75
N GLY A 393 1.58 -10.45 34.02
CA GLY A 393 1.52 -9.02 34.29
C GLY A 393 0.95 -8.69 35.68
N MET A 394 1.07 -7.43 36.10
CA MET A 394 0.50 -6.93 37.33
C MET A 394 -1.03 -7.11 37.33
N ILE A 395 -1.62 -7.57 38.45
CA ILE A 395 -3.09 -7.65 38.59
C ILE A 395 -3.48 -6.86 39.83
N LEU A 396 -4.29 -5.81 39.62
CA LEU A 396 -4.90 -5.01 40.67
C LEU A 396 -6.33 -5.45 40.93
N ILE A 397 -6.69 -5.69 42.19
CA ILE A 397 -8.06 -6.00 42.61
C ILE A 397 -8.71 -4.71 43.11
N LEU A 398 -9.80 -4.26 42.45
CA LEU A 398 -10.49 -3.02 42.80
C LEU A 398 -11.47 -3.17 43.97
N GLY A 399 -12.03 -4.36 44.12
CA GLY A 399 -13.01 -4.63 45.12
C GLY A 399 -12.42 -4.93 46.50
N TYR A 400 -13.27 -4.87 47.52
CA TYR A 400 -12.91 -5.30 48.86
C TYR A 400 -12.49 -6.78 48.86
N THR A 401 -11.41 -7.08 49.54
CA THR A 401 -10.95 -8.45 49.79
C THR A 401 -10.83 -8.65 51.30
N ASP A 402 -11.54 -9.68 51.81
CA ASP A 402 -11.49 -10.01 53.24
C ASP A 402 -10.10 -10.32 53.70
N ILE A 403 -9.73 -9.85 54.90
CA ILE A 403 -8.40 -10.02 55.51
C ILE A 403 -8.05 -11.51 55.66
N HIS A 404 -9.01 -12.38 55.87
CA HIS A 404 -8.80 -13.83 56.01
C HIS A 404 -8.30 -14.45 54.68
N ARG A 405 -8.42 -13.78 53.57
CA ARG A 405 -7.92 -14.18 52.26
C ARG A 405 -6.53 -13.60 51.92
N ALA A 406 -5.87 -12.95 52.87
CA ALA A 406 -4.53 -12.38 52.67
C ALA A 406 -3.49 -13.43 52.22
N LYS A 407 -3.63 -14.68 52.68
CA LYS A 407 -2.79 -15.79 52.26
C LYS A 407 -2.90 -16.08 50.75
N GLU A 408 -4.12 -16.03 50.19
CA GLU A 408 -4.37 -16.21 48.76
C GLU A 408 -3.78 -15.06 47.93
N LEU A 409 -3.91 -13.81 48.42
CA LEU A 409 -3.27 -12.66 47.79
C LEU A 409 -1.77 -12.83 47.66
N LYS A 410 -1.11 -13.30 48.72
CA LYS A 410 0.34 -13.58 48.77
C LYS A 410 0.70 -14.74 47.81
N GLN A 411 -0.08 -15.82 47.84
CA GLN A 411 0.16 -17.01 47.01
C GLN A 411 0.16 -16.73 45.53
N TYR A 412 -0.75 -15.87 45.07
CA TYR A 412 -0.89 -15.52 43.67
C TYR A 412 -0.20 -14.20 43.28
N ALA A 413 0.61 -13.62 44.17
CA ALA A 413 1.38 -12.39 43.94
C ALA A 413 0.54 -11.24 43.36
N TYR A 414 -0.55 -10.87 44.04
CA TYR A 414 -1.37 -9.74 43.65
C TYR A 414 -0.87 -8.43 44.32
N LEU A 415 -1.05 -7.33 43.59
CA LEU A 415 -1.03 -6.00 44.19
C LEU A 415 -2.43 -5.66 44.72
N LYS A 416 -2.46 -5.07 45.88
CA LYS A 416 -3.64 -4.41 46.43
C LYS A 416 -3.84 -3.07 45.73
#